data_0d130237e4266a599ccf009ea9d11c6f
#
_entry.id   0d130237e4266a599ccf009ea9d11c6f
#
_cell.length_a   1.000
_cell.length_b   1.000
_cell.length_c   1.000
_cell.angle_alpha   90.00
_cell.angle_beta   90.00
_cell.angle_gamma   90.00
#
_symmetry.space_group_name_H-M   'P 1'
#
loop_
_entity.id
_entity.type
_entity.pdbx_description
1 polymer ?
#
loop_
_entity_poly.entity_id
_entity_poly.type
_entity_poly.pdbx_seq_one_letter_code
_entity_poly.pdbx_strand_id
1 'polypeptide(L)'
;DNLQRKTVTLSGTNGKWSTATTIRSIFEAAGYTVDLFTSPHVQNYTERFIFESKEISEEKLFDLLSEVGSKNESKPITIFELLTSAFYFYSSSKSRSDVVIAENGLFQRYDSVSSIGHHLMNITCPIGLDHLDWLPEGKKNIDQIIIEKTSNIMSDNIIVSEQSDNEILN
;
A
#
# COMPACT_ATOMS: atom_id res chain seq x y z
N ASP A 1 -10.64 -12.25 -5.98
CA ASP A 1 -10.46 -13.43 -5.13
C ASP A 1 -9.03 -14.01 -5.12
N ASN A 2 -8.36 -14.17 -6.28
CA ASN A 2 -6.98 -14.64 -6.28
C ASN A 2 -6.00 -13.54 -5.82
N LEU A 3 -6.24 -12.29 -6.20
CA LEU A 3 -5.42 -11.14 -5.80
C LEU A 3 -5.39 -10.98 -4.27
N GLN A 4 -6.54 -11.01 -3.62
CA GLN A 4 -6.67 -10.86 -2.17
C GLN A 4 -5.88 -11.91 -1.40
N ARG A 5 -5.91 -13.18 -1.85
CA ARG A 5 -5.22 -14.30 -1.18
C ARG A 5 -3.69 -14.23 -1.22
N LYS A 6 -3.14 -13.37 -2.05
CA LYS A 6 -1.68 -13.18 -2.19
C LYS A 6 -1.23 -11.75 -1.83
N THR A 7 -2.12 -10.91 -1.33
CA THR A 7 -1.82 -9.50 -1.02
C THR A 7 -1.41 -9.33 0.43
N VAL A 8 -0.29 -8.63 0.62
CA VAL A 8 0.22 -8.11 1.89
C VAL A 8 0.14 -6.60 1.84
N THR A 9 -0.51 -5.98 2.83
CA THR A 9 -0.56 -4.52 2.94
C THR A 9 0.32 -4.03 4.09
N LEU A 10 0.84 -2.82 3.97
CA LEU A 10 1.66 -2.19 5.01
C LEU A 10 1.04 -0.86 5.44
N SER A 11 0.80 -0.73 6.73
CA SER A 11 0.38 0.52 7.38
C SER A 11 1.44 1.00 8.37
N GLY A 12 1.28 2.19 8.97
CA GLY A 12 2.22 2.75 9.93
C GLY A 12 2.73 4.14 9.52
N THR A 13 3.55 4.74 10.37
CA THR A 13 4.18 6.05 10.10
C THR A 13 5.53 5.87 9.42
N ASN A 14 6.43 5.13 10.03
CA ASN A 14 7.81 4.94 9.58
C ASN A 14 8.08 3.49 9.20
N GLY A 15 9.06 3.30 8.29
CA GLY A 15 9.57 1.97 7.96
C GLY A 15 8.74 1.15 6.97
N LYS A 16 7.60 1.64 6.48
CA LYS A 16 6.77 0.93 5.51
C LYS A 16 7.56 0.53 4.26
N TRP A 17 8.20 1.49 3.61
CA TRP A 17 9.00 1.25 2.41
C TRP A 17 10.14 0.25 2.67
N SER A 18 10.89 0.43 3.76
CA SER A 18 11.99 -0.49 4.13
C SER A 18 11.49 -1.91 4.39
N THR A 19 10.36 -2.04 5.07
CA THR A 19 9.71 -3.33 5.33
C THR A 19 9.24 -3.98 4.03
N ALA A 20 8.55 -3.22 3.18
CA ALA A 20 8.03 -3.69 1.90
C ALA A 20 9.15 -4.21 0.98
N THR A 21 10.23 -3.43 0.84
CA THR A 21 11.38 -3.81 0.00
C THR A 21 12.17 -4.98 0.58
N THR A 22 12.28 -5.08 1.91
CA THR A 22 12.91 -6.23 2.58
C THR A 22 12.10 -7.51 2.34
N ILE A 23 10.78 -7.47 2.55
CA ILE A 23 9.89 -8.62 2.31
C ILE A 23 9.94 -9.04 0.85
N ARG A 24 9.90 -8.08 -0.07
CA ARG A 24 10.10 -8.34 -1.50
C ARG A 24 11.39 -9.12 -1.74
N SER A 25 12.51 -8.64 -1.21
CA SER A 25 13.82 -9.28 -1.39
C SER A 25 13.86 -10.70 -0.83
N ILE A 26 13.18 -10.96 0.29
CA ILE A 26 13.07 -12.30 0.89
C ILE A 26 12.29 -13.24 -0.04
N PHE A 27 11.15 -12.81 -0.56
CA PHE A 27 10.36 -13.63 -1.49
C PHE A 27 11.10 -13.89 -2.79
N GLU A 28 11.75 -12.88 -3.36
CA GLU A 28 12.56 -13.03 -4.58
C GLU A 28 13.74 -14.00 -4.37
N ALA A 29 14.42 -13.92 -3.22
CA ALA A 29 15.49 -14.87 -2.87
C ALA A 29 14.97 -16.30 -2.69
N ALA A 30 13.71 -16.47 -2.31
CA ALA A 30 13.04 -17.77 -2.22
C ALA A 30 12.48 -18.26 -3.57
N GLY A 31 12.66 -17.51 -4.65
CA GLY A 31 12.25 -17.89 -6.00
C GLY A 31 10.83 -17.45 -6.39
N TYR A 32 10.16 -16.64 -5.59
CA TYR A 32 8.84 -16.08 -5.90
C TYR A 32 8.96 -14.80 -6.69
N THR A 33 7.96 -14.54 -7.53
CA THR A 33 7.79 -13.26 -8.23
C THR A 33 6.89 -12.34 -7.43
N VAL A 34 7.21 -11.04 -7.41
CA VAL A 34 6.54 -10.05 -6.56
C VAL A 34 6.06 -8.85 -7.37
N ASP A 35 4.80 -8.46 -7.14
CA ASP A 35 4.33 -7.12 -7.46
C ASP A 35 4.44 -6.25 -6.21
N LEU A 36 4.97 -5.05 -6.35
CA LEU A 36 5.13 -4.10 -5.24
C LEU A 36 4.65 -2.71 -5.63
N PHE A 37 3.83 -2.13 -4.76
CA PHE A 37 3.43 -0.72 -4.81
C PHE A 37 3.92 0.02 -3.58
N THR A 38 4.65 1.12 -3.78
CA THR A 38 5.18 1.97 -2.70
C THR A 38 4.89 3.45 -2.93
N SER A 39 5.01 4.24 -1.85
CA SER A 39 4.84 5.69 -1.89
C SER A 39 5.60 6.40 -0.76
N PRO A 40 6.12 7.62 -1.00
CA PRO A 40 6.24 8.30 -2.30
C PRO A 40 7.36 7.72 -3.17
N HIS A 41 7.55 8.26 -4.38
CA HIS A 41 8.76 8.08 -5.18
C HIS A 41 9.82 9.15 -4.81
N VAL A 42 11.06 8.92 -5.18
CA VAL A 42 12.17 9.88 -4.98
C VAL A 42 12.40 10.72 -6.24
N GLN A 43 12.45 10.10 -7.40
CA GLN A 43 12.71 10.74 -8.69
C GLN A 43 11.57 10.55 -9.69
N ASN A 44 11.15 9.30 -9.92
CA ASN A 44 10.21 8.94 -10.97
C ASN A 44 9.02 8.16 -10.44
N TYR A 45 7.85 8.37 -11.04
CA TYR A 45 6.63 7.63 -10.71
C TYR A 45 6.77 6.12 -10.91
N THR A 46 7.66 5.66 -11.81
CA THR A 46 7.92 4.25 -12.08
C THR A 46 8.42 3.49 -10.86
N GLU A 47 9.18 4.16 -9.97
CA GLU A 47 9.68 3.59 -8.72
C GLU A 47 8.58 2.99 -7.83
N ARG A 48 7.35 3.51 -7.96
CA ARG A 48 6.19 3.03 -7.19
C ARG A 48 5.65 1.68 -7.66
N PHE A 49 6.05 1.23 -8.87
CA PHE A 49 5.45 0.09 -9.54
C PHE A 49 6.47 -0.95 -9.92
N ILE A 50 6.49 -2.02 -9.18
CA ILE A 50 7.22 -3.23 -9.54
C ILE A 50 6.18 -4.27 -9.94
N PHE A 51 6.35 -4.86 -11.11
CA PHE A 51 5.53 -5.98 -11.58
C PHE A 51 6.40 -7.14 -11.98
N GLU A 52 6.05 -8.34 -11.51
CA GLU A 52 6.83 -9.54 -11.75
C GLU A 52 8.32 -9.34 -11.44
N SER A 53 8.57 -8.71 -10.28
CA SER A 53 9.90 -8.38 -9.75
C SER A 53 10.70 -7.35 -10.57
N LYS A 54 10.08 -6.63 -11.50
CA LYS A 54 10.73 -5.61 -12.35
C LYS A 54 9.99 -4.27 -12.27
N GLU A 55 10.78 -3.19 -12.24
CA GLU A 55 10.22 -1.85 -12.36
C GLU A 55 9.57 -1.64 -13.73
N ILE A 56 8.41 -0.99 -13.73
CA ILE A 56 7.69 -0.66 -14.95
C ILE A 56 8.43 0.44 -15.73
N SER A 57 8.43 0.40 -17.07
CA SER A 57 8.93 1.51 -17.89
C SER A 57 7.95 2.68 -17.91
N GLU A 58 8.44 3.89 -18.15
CA GLU A 58 7.62 5.11 -18.27
C GLU A 58 6.51 4.95 -19.31
N GLU A 59 6.84 4.40 -20.49
CA GLU A 59 5.89 4.15 -21.56
C GLU A 59 4.75 3.22 -21.09
N LYS A 60 5.10 2.10 -20.49
CA LYS A 60 4.08 1.14 -19.96
C LYS A 60 3.26 1.73 -18.84
N LEU A 61 3.85 2.55 -17.97
CA LEU A 61 3.13 3.23 -16.92
C LEU A 61 2.13 4.24 -17.51
N PHE A 62 2.55 5.00 -18.50
CA PHE A 62 1.65 5.94 -19.19
C PHE A 62 0.45 5.22 -19.84
N ASP A 63 0.70 4.11 -20.55
CA ASP A 63 -0.36 3.31 -21.16
C ASP A 63 -1.32 2.74 -20.12
N LEU A 64 -0.79 2.22 -19.01
CA LEU A 64 -1.56 1.66 -17.91
C LEU A 64 -2.45 2.72 -17.25
N LEU A 65 -1.90 3.89 -16.94
CA LEU A 65 -2.65 4.99 -16.34
C LEU A 65 -3.72 5.53 -17.31
N SER A 66 -3.42 5.59 -18.60
CA SER A 66 -4.36 6.00 -19.64
C SER A 66 -5.52 5.00 -19.74
N GLU A 67 -5.23 3.71 -19.72
CA GLU A 67 -6.25 2.65 -19.76
C GLU A 67 -7.18 2.73 -18.54
N VAL A 68 -6.61 2.83 -17.34
CA VAL A 68 -7.40 2.90 -16.09
C VAL A 68 -8.16 4.21 -16.00
N GLY A 69 -7.53 5.34 -16.36
CA GLY A 69 -8.17 6.64 -16.41
C GLY A 69 -9.39 6.68 -17.34
N SER A 70 -9.31 6.03 -18.51
CA SER A 70 -10.44 5.93 -19.43
C SER A 70 -11.63 5.15 -18.85
N LYS A 71 -11.36 4.14 -18.03
CA LYS A 71 -12.39 3.35 -17.34
C LYS A 71 -13.07 4.11 -16.21
N ASN A 72 -12.47 5.18 -15.70
CA ASN A 72 -13.03 6.01 -14.64
C ASN A 72 -14.19 6.91 -15.11
N GLU A 73 -14.45 6.99 -16.41
CA GLU A 73 -15.59 7.75 -16.99
C GLU A 73 -15.64 9.23 -16.54
N SER A 74 -14.48 9.85 -16.41
CA SER A 74 -14.33 11.24 -15.95
C SER A 74 -14.88 11.53 -14.55
N LYS A 75 -15.07 10.54 -13.71
CA LYS A 75 -15.45 10.74 -12.31
C LYS A 75 -14.29 11.39 -11.54
N PRO A 76 -14.58 12.22 -10.51
CA PRO A 76 -13.52 12.76 -9.67
C PRO A 76 -12.68 11.62 -9.05
N ILE A 77 -11.36 11.71 -9.21
CA ILE A 77 -10.41 10.74 -8.66
C ILE A 77 -9.11 11.48 -8.30
N THR A 78 -8.52 11.16 -7.18
CA THR A 78 -7.20 11.67 -6.82
C THR A 78 -6.10 10.94 -7.58
N ILE A 79 -4.93 11.57 -7.68
CA ILE A 79 -3.78 10.90 -8.32
C ILE A 79 -3.40 9.60 -7.59
N PHE A 80 -3.47 9.57 -6.26
CA PHE A 80 -3.15 8.38 -5.50
C PHE A 80 -4.15 7.23 -5.74
N GLU A 81 -5.44 7.55 -5.81
CA GLU A 81 -6.46 6.56 -6.18
C GLU A 81 -6.26 6.02 -7.60
N LEU A 82 -5.89 6.88 -8.56
CA LEU A 82 -5.58 6.44 -9.92
C LEU A 82 -4.37 5.49 -9.93
N LEU A 83 -3.29 5.84 -9.24
CA LEU A 83 -2.08 5.02 -9.15
C LEU A 83 -2.37 3.66 -8.49
N THR A 84 -3.10 3.65 -7.38
CA THR A 84 -3.48 2.41 -6.67
C THR A 84 -4.40 1.54 -7.52
N SER A 85 -5.38 2.16 -8.20
CA SER A 85 -6.28 1.45 -9.11
C SER A 85 -5.51 0.81 -10.28
N ALA A 86 -4.55 1.53 -10.84
CA ALA A 86 -3.68 1.03 -11.89
C ALA A 86 -2.82 -0.16 -11.42
N PHE A 87 -2.27 -0.07 -10.20
CA PHE A 87 -1.52 -1.17 -9.60
C PHE A 87 -2.37 -2.43 -9.46
N TYR A 88 -3.53 -2.32 -8.80
CA TYR A 88 -4.42 -3.47 -8.60
C TYR A 88 -5.01 -4.02 -9.91
N PHE A 89 -5.33 -3.14 -10.85
CA PHE A 89 -5.78 -3.58 -12.17
C PHE A 89 -4.72 -4.43 -12.87
N TYR A 90 -3.46 -3.99 -12.89
CA TYR A 90 -2.38 -4.76 -13.51
C TYR A 90 -2.12 -6.07 -12.76
N SER A 91 -2.01 -6.02 -11.44
CA SER A 91 -1.74 -7.20 -10.60
C SER A 91 -2.84 -8.25 -10.66
N SER A 92 -4.09 -7.83 -10.90
CA SER A 92 -5.23 -8.76 -11.01
C SER A 92 -5.45 -9.35 -12.40
N SER A 93 -5.14 -8.59 -13.45
CA SER A 93 -5.54 -8.93 -14.82
C SER A 93 -4.38 -9.25 -15.77
N LYS A 94 -3.19 -8.73 -15.49
CA LYS A 94 -2.02 -8.83 -16.39
C LYS A 94 -0.82 -9.52 -15.76
N SER A 95 -0.59 -9.31 -14.47
CA SER A 95 0.54 -9.91 -13.73
C SER A 95 0.25 -11.37 -13.35
N ARG A 96 1.33 -12.15 -13.31
CA ARG A 96 1.33 -13.55 -12.81
C ARG A 96 2.14 -13.71 -11.53
N SER A 97 2.44 -12.62 -10.83
CA SER A 97 3.19 -12.64 -9.58
C SER A 97 2.58 -13.53 -8.52
N ASP A 98 3.43 -14.19 -7.76
CA ASP A 98 3.05 -15.08 -6.66
C ASP A 98 2.60 -14.27 -5.43
N VAL A 99 3.20 -13.11 -5.20
CA VAL A 99 2.94 -12.22 -4.06
C VAL A 99 2.69 -10.81 -4.53
N VAL A 100 1.77 -10.13 -3.86
CA VAL A 100 1.48 -8.70 -4.07
C VAL A 100 1.70 -7.97 -2.75
N ILE A 101 2.49 -6.90 -2.77
CA ILE A 101 2.79 -6.07 -1.61
C ILE A 101 2.34 -4.65 -1.91
N ALA A 102 1.55 -4.04 -1.03
CA ALA A 102 1.05 -2.69 -1.23
C ALA A 102 1.20 -1.84 0.04
N GLU A 103 1.91 -0.71 -0.10
CA GLU A 103 2.10 0.27 0.95
C GLU A 103 0.96 1.27 0.97
N ASN A 104 0.31 1.47 2.14
CA ASN A 104 -0.66 2.53 2.35
C ASN A 104 0.00 3.92 2.27
N GLY A 105 -0.74 4.89 1.72
CA GLY A 105 -0.24 6.26 1.53
C GLY A 105 -0.12 7.04 2.83
N LEU A 106 -1.25 7.37 3.46
CA LEU A 106 -1.30 8.20 4.68
C LEU A 106 -1.80 7.42 5.88
N PHE A 107 -3.08 7.10 5.84
CA PHE A 107 -3.81 6.34 6.84
C PHE A 107 -4.26 5.03 6.21
N GLN A 108 -4.81 4.12 7.01
CA GLN A 108 -5.42 2.93 6.45
C GLN A 108 -6.92 3.12 6.21
N ARG A 109 -7.56 3.86 7.11
CA ARG A 109 -8.95 4.24 6.96
C ARG A 109 -9.11 5.12 5.73
N TYR A 110 -10.00 4.73 4.82
CA TYR A 110 -10.23 5.42 3.54
C TYR A 110 -9.04 5.49 2.59
N ASP A 111 -7.95 4.78 2.85
CA ASP A 111 -6.85 4.67 1.90
C ASP A 111 -7.26 3.78 0.72
N SER A 112 -6.91 4.20 -0.49
CA SER A 112 -7.25 3.45 -1.71
C SER A 112 -6.57 2.06 -1.76
N VAL A 113 -5.44 1.87 -1.09
CA VAL A 113 -4.80 0.55 -0.94
C VAL A 113 -5.73 -0.41 -0.18
N SER A 114 -6.47 0.08 0.80
CA SER A 114 -7.43 -0.71 1.58
C SER A 114 -8.67 -1.14 0.78
N SER A 115 -8.86 -0.61 -0.43
CA SER A 115 -9.94 -1.01 -1.33
C SER A 115 -9.86 -2.47 -1.79
N ILE A 116 -8.72 -3.13 -1.61
CA ILE A 116 -8.56 -4.56 -1.87
C ILE A 116 -9.54 -5.41 -1.05
N GLY A 117 -10.06 -4.88 0.06
CA GLY A 117 -10.93 -5.60 0.98
C GLY A 117 -10.17 -6.63 1.81
N HIS A 118 -10.81 -7.76 2.11
CA HIS A 118 -10.21 -8.82 2.92
C HIS A 118 -9.04 -9.49 2.17
N HIS A 119 -7.85 -9.52 2.78
CA HIS A 119 -6.62 -9.96 2.15
C HIS A 119 -5.75 -10.83 3.08
N LEU A 120 -4.65 -11.37 2.56
CA LEU A 120 -3.81 -12.36 3.23
C LEU A 120 -3.23 -11.84 4.56
N MET A 121 -2.63 -10.64 4.55
CA MET A 121 -1.88 -10.13 5.69
C MET A 121 -1.81 -8.61 5.70
N ASN A 122 -1.86 -8.03 6.89
CA ASN A 122 -1.46 -6.65 7.14
C ASN A 122 -0.24 -6.62 8.06
N ILE A 123 0.72 -5.73 7.75
CA ILE A 123 1.86 -5.43 8.59
C ILE A 123 1.77 -3.98 9.04
N THR A 124 1.61 -3.77 10.33
CA THR A 124 1.60 -2.45 10.94
C THR A 124 3.02 -2.11 11.42
N CYS A 125 3.68 -1.24 10.66
CA CYS A 125 4.98 -0.67 11.00
C CYS A 125 4.86 0.35 12.16
N PRO A 126 5.98 0.84 12.73
CA PRO A 126 5.95 1.80 13.83
C PRO A 126 5.04 2.99 13.57
N ILE A 127 4.16 3.28 14.52
CA ILE A 127 3.24 4.42 14.51
C ILE A 127 3.86 5.55 15.33
N GLY A 128 3.71 6.77 14.87
CA GLY A 128 4.12 7.98 15.55
C GLY A 128 3.28 9.17 15.09
N LEU A 129 3.50 10.32 15.71
CA LEU A 129 2.81 11.56 15.34
C LEU A 129 3.21 11.97 13.91
N ASP A 130 2.24 11.93 13.00
CA ASP A 130 2.40 12.28 11.59
C ASP A 130 1.03 12.67 11.01
N HIS A 131 1.04 13.42 9.90
CA HIS A 131 -0.18 13.77 9.18
C HIS A 131 -1.26 14.48 10.01
N LEU A 132 -0.87 15.21 11.08
CA LEU A 132 -1.80 15.90 11.99
C LEU A 132 -2.68 16.93 11.28
N ASP A 133 -2.21 17.50 10.18
CA ASP A 133 -2.96 18.49 9.39
C ASP A 133 -4.20 17.89 8.69
N TRP A 134 -4.23 16.58 8.54
CA TRP A 134 -5.37 15.84 7.97
C TRP A 134 -6.43 15.47 9.00
N LEU A 135 -6.16 15.73 10.30
CA LEU A 135 -7.08 15.43 11.38
C LEU A 135 -7.89 16.67 11.79
N PRO A 136 -9.13 16.49 12.21
CA PRO A 136 -9.94 17.59 12.76
C PRO A 136 -9.26 18.23 13.96
N GLU A 137 -9.51 19.55 14.16
CA GLU A 137 -9.09 20.23 15.36
C GLU A 137 -9.64 19.51 16.63
N GLY A 138 -8.79 19.38 17.65
CA GLY A 138 -9.11 18.65 18.87
C GLY A 138 -8.88 17.12 18.79
N LYS A 139 -8.55 16.58 17.60
CA LYS A 139 -8.20 15.17 17.39
C LYS A 139 -6.77 14.97 16.91
N LYS A 140 -5.93 15.98 17.00
CA LYS A 140 -4.52 15.96 16.58
C LYS A 140 -3.64 15.32 17.67
N ASN A 141 -3.80 14.03 17.91
CA ASN A 141 -3.10 13.27 18.93
C ASN A 141 -2.77 11.86 18.44
N ILE A 142 -1.97 11.14 19.24
CA ILE A 142 -1.50 9.78 18.88
C ILE A 142 -2.64 8.78 18.80
N ASP A 143 -3.64 8.85 19.68
CA ASP A 143 -4.78 7.94 19.71
C ASP A 143 -5.55 7.99 18.39
N GLN A 144 -5.81 9.21 17.89
CA GLN A 144 -6.49 9.35 16.60
C GLN A 144 -5.64 8.84 15.44
N ILE A 145 -4.32 9.03 15.46
CA ILE A 145 -3.41 8.45 14.46
C ILE A 145 -3.47 6.92 14.49
N ILE A 146 -3.47 6.32 15.67
CA ILE A 146 -3.63 4.86 15.83
C ILE A 146 -4.94 4.40 15.18
N ILE A 147 -6.04 5.06 15.52
CA ILE A 147 -7.36 4.74 14.94
C ILE A 147 -7.34 4.84 13.41
N GLU A 148 -6.81 5.91 12.85
CA GLU A 148 -6.79 6.10 11.39
C GLU A 148 -5.88 5.09 10.67
N LYS A 149 -4.83 4.61 11.33
CA LYS A 149 -3.88 3.64 10.75
C LYS A 149 -4.26 2.19 10.98
N THR A 150 -5.25 1.88 11.84
CA THR A 150 -5.59 0.49 12.19
C THR A 150 -7.06 0.14 12.01
N SER A 151 -7.97 1.12 11.94
CA SER A 151 -9.42 0.87 12.01
C SER A 151 -10.04 0.16 10.79
N ASN A 152 -9.31 -0.04 9.71
CA ASN A 152 -9.80 -0.72 8.52
C ASN A 152 -8.89 -1.89 8.09
N ILE A 153 -8.26 -2.54 9.04
CA ILE A 153 -7.49 -3.76 8.77
C ILE A 153 -8.47 -4.91 8.51
N MET A 154 -8.50 -5.38 7.28
CA MET A 154 -9.35 -6.49 6.83
C MET A 154 -8.46 -7.63 6.33
N SER A 155 -7.80 -8.34 7.26
CA SER A 155 -6.92 -9.45 6.90
C SER A 155 -6.98 -10.59 7.91
N ASP A 156 -6.67 -11.81 7.45
CA ASP A 156 -6.61 -13.00 8.28
C ASP A 156 -5.42 -12.98 9.26
N ASN A 157 -4.34 -12.30 8.86
CA ASN A 157 -3.10 -12.26 9.60
C ASN A 157 -2.66 -10.81 9.80
N ILE A 158 -2.37 -10.45 11.04
CA ILE A 158 -1.90 -9.13 11.42
C ILE A 158 -0.56 -9.27 12.13
N ILE A 159 0.45 -8.59 11.60
CA ILE A 159 1.75 -8.44 12.24
C ILE A 159 1.89 -6.98 12.69
N VAL A 160 2.16 -6.78 13.96
CA VAL A 160 2.49 -5.47 14.52
C VAL A 160 3.97 -5.48 14.83
N SER A 161 4.71 -4.55 14.23
CA SER A 161 6.15 -4.38 14.53
C SER A 161 6.34 -3.82 15.94
N GLU A 162 7.55 -3.87 16.45
CA GLU A 162 7.90 -3.19 17.68
C GLU A 162 7.51 -1.70 17.60
N GLN A 163 6.80 -1.23 18.63
CA GLN A 163 6.38 0.16 18.77
C GLN A 163 7.28 0.85 19.81
N SER A 164 7.69 2.08 19.56
CA SER A 164 8.54 2.85 20.47
C SER A 164 7.79 3.42 21.67
N ASP A 165 6.45 3.42 21.62
CA ASP A 165 5.58 3.98 22.64
C ASP A 165 4.64 2.91 23.18
N ASN A 166 4.60 2.74 24.50
CA ASN A 166 3.72 1.77 25.16
C ASN A 166 2.23 2.10 25.01
N GLU A 167 1.88 3.36 24.75
CA GLU A 167 0.49 3.77 24.47
C GLU A 167 -0.04 3.17 23.18
N ILE A 168 0.84 2.84 22.25
CA ILE A 168 0.47 2.26 20.95
C ILE A 168 0.18 0.75 21.03
N LEU A 169 0.73 0.09 22.05
CA LEU A 169 0.58 -1.37 22.24
C LEU A 169 -0.68 -1.79 23.01
N ASN A 170 -1.35 -0.83 23.67
CA ASN A 170 -2.55 -1.06 24.46
C ASN A 170 -3.82 -0.68 23.69
#